data_f586137d443a853cad77641516bfb1cf
#
_entry.id   f586137d443a853cad77641516bfb1cf
#
_cell.length_a   1.000
_cell.length_b   1.000
_cell.length_c   1.000
_cell.angle_alpha   90.00
_cell.angle_beta   90.00
_cell.angle_gamma   90.00
#
_symmetry.space_group_name_H-M   'P 1'
#
loop_
_entity.id
_entity.type
_entity.pdbx_description
1 polymer ?
#
loop_
_entity_poly.entity_id
_entity_poly.type
_entity_poly.pdbx_seq_one_letter_code
_entity_poly.pdbx_strand_id
1 'polypeptide(L)'
;MPKVALSDIVCSIARTIDAIGERWTPLILRDLFAGVTRFEDLRRDLGIASNVLAARLDGLRAHGIVETRAYQTNPVRYEYLLTEKGRDLFPVLTMLVAWGDTWMAGPEGPPALIVHNDCGKETAGVVVCRECATPLTADNVHFQQGPGGHRGQGTMVIGDRLEPSS
;
A
#
# COMPACT_ATOMS: atom_id res chain seq x y z
N MET A 1 28.44 7.97 5.27
CA MET A 1 27.53 8.74 4.41
C MET A 1 26.21 8.89 5.14
N PRO A 2 25.59 10.09 5.20
CA PRO A 2 24.28 10.23 5.80
C PRO A 2 23.27 9.33 5.08
N LYS A 3 22.43 8.64 5.84
CA LYS A 3 21.36 7.78 5.30
C LYS A 3 20.32 8.68 4.68
N VAL A 4 20.09 8.54 3.37
CA VAL A 4 19.04 9.30 2.67
C VAL A 4 17.68 8.85 3.17
N ALA A 5 16.82 9.76 3.56
CA ALA A 5 15.44 9.44 3.84
C ALA A 5 14.69 9.17 2.52
N LEU A 6 13.80 8.19 2.51
CA LEU A 6 13.02 7.86 1.30
C LEU A 6 12.11 9.03 0.89
N SER A 7 11.64 9.82 1.86
CA SER A 7 10.88 11.05 1.65
C SER A 7 11.61 12.10 0.81
N ASP A 8 12.96 12.12 0.87
CA ASP A 8 13.78 13.09 0.17
C ASP A 8 14.06 12.69 -1.30
N ILE A 9 13.74 11.45 -1.66
CA ILE A 9 13.90 10.96 -3.02
C ILE A 9 12.75 11.47 -3.91
N VAL A 10 13.09 12.05 -5.05
CA VAL A 10 12.12 12.55 -6.05
C VAL A 10 11.53 11.38 -6.84
N CYS A 11 10.78 10.55 -6.14
CA CYS A 11 10.18 9.33 -6.69
C CYS A 11 8.90 8.97 -5.93
N SER A 12 7.80 8.79 -6.65
CA SER A 12 6.51 8.40 -6.04
C SER A 12 6.59 7.02 -5.37
N ILE A 13 7.35 6.08 -5.94
CA ILE A 13 7.58 4.77 -5.31
C ILE A 13 8.30 4.94 -3.97
N ALA A 14 9.38 5.75 -3.91
CA ALA A 14 10.11 5.97 -2.67
C ALA A 14 9.22 6.59 -1.58
N ARG A 15 8.41 7.59 -1.91
CA ARG A 15 7.45 8.21 -0.99
C ARG A 15 6.37 7.25 -0.53
N THR A 16 5.90 6.36 -1.41
CA THR A 16 4.92 5.33 -1.03
C THR A 16 5.56 4.30 -0.10
N ILE A 17 6.78 3.84 -0.40
CA ILE A 17 7.51 2.91 0.47
C ILE A 17 7.81 3.54 1.83
N ASP A 18 8.10 4.84 1.90
CA ASP A 18 8.25 5.56 3.17
C ASP A 18 7.01 5.46 4.04
N ALA A 19 5.83 5.57 3.43
CA ALA A 19 4.55 5.51 4.13
C ALA A 19 4.10 4.10 4.52
N ILE A 20 4.30 3.10 3.63
CA ILE A 20 3.73 1.76 3.80
C ILE A 20 4.74 0.61 3.69
N GLY A 21 6.01 0.86 3.42
CA GLY A 21 7.02 -0.17 3.12
C GLY A 21 7.59 -0.90 4.33
N GLU A 22 7.21 -0.54 5.53
CA GLU A 22 7.63 -1.23 6.74
C GLU A 22 6.99 -2.63 6.82
N ARG A 23 7.77 -3.62 7.23
CA ARG A 23 7.46 -5.06 7.17
C ARG A 23 6.02 -5.46 7.52
N TRP A 24 5.42 -4.86 8.54
CA TRP A 24 4.09 -5.22 9.02
C TRP A 24 2.98 -4.34 8.46
N THR A 25 3.32 -3.20 7.89
CA THR A 25 2.33 -2.20 7.48
C THR A 25 1.37 -2.70 6.40
N PRO A 26 1.80 -3.41 5.33
CA PRO A 26 0.86 -3.98 4.36
C PRO A 26 -0.11 -5.00 4.96
N LEU A 27 0.33 -5.77 5.97
CA LEU A 27 -0.53 -6.75 6.65
C LEU A 27 -1.54 -6.05 7.57
N ILE A 28 -1.13 -4.99 8.27
CA ILE A 28 -2.07 -4.16 9.05
C ILE A 28 -3.12 -3.55 8.14
N LEU A 29 -2.74 -3.04 6.97
CA LEU A 29 -3.68 -2.51 5.99
C LEU A 29 -4.64 -3.58 5.48
N ARG A 30 -4.15 -4.79 5.18
CA ARG A 30 -4.99 -5.95 4.82
C ARG A 30 -6.07 -6.19 5.88
N ASP A 31 -5.69 -6.24 7.14
CA ASP A 31 -6.60 -6.50 8.25
C ASP A 31 -7.64 -5.39 8.41
N LEU A 32 -7.21 -4.13 8.28
CA LEU A 32 -8.12 -2.98 8.31
C LEU A 32 -9.13 -3.03 7.16
N PHE A 33 -8.71 -3.42 5.93
CA PHE A 33 -9.62 -3.65 4.81
C PHE A 33 -10.59 -4.80 5.06
N ALA A 34 -10.15 -5.84 5.79
CA ALA A 34 -11.01 -6.94 6.22
C ALA A 34 -11.93 -6.58 7.41
N GLY A 35 -11.87 -5.34 7.93
CA GLY A 35 -12.71 -4.87 9.03
C GLY A 35 -12.17 -5.18 10.43
N VAL A 36 -10.92 -5.64 10.56
CA VAL A 36 -10.25 -5.81 11.85
C VAL A 36 -9.72 -4.46 12.30
N THR A 37 -10.46 -3.76 13.18
CA THR A 37 -10.21 -2.34 13.51
C THR A 37 -9.65 -2.11 14.91
N ARG A 38 -9.70 -3.11 15.81
CA ARG A 38 -9.28 -2.95 17.20
C ARG A 38 -7.84 -3.38 17.39
N PHE A 39 -7.11 -2.66 18.25
CA PHE A 39 -5.70 -2.91 18.53
C PHE A 39 -5.42 -4.37 18.93
N GLU A 40 -6.20 -4.91 19.88
CA GLU A 40 -5.99 -6.29 20.38
C GLU A 40 -6.31 -7.35 19.32
N ASP A 41 -7.28 -7.09 18.45
CA ASP A 41 -7.63 -8.01 17.36
C ASP A 41 -6.52 -8.00 16.29
N LEU A 42 -6.03 -6.83 15.88
CA LEU A 42 -4.87 -6.69 14.99
C LEU A 42 -3.63 -7.37 15.57
N ARG A 43 -3.35 -7.15 16.87
CA ARG A 43 -2.21 -7.77 17.54
C ARG A 43 -2.31 -9.29 17.57
N ARG A 44 -3.50 -9.83 17.85
CA ARG A 44 -3.77 -11.27 17.91
C ARG A 44 -3.66 -11.91 16.53
N ASP A 45 -4.23 -11.28 15.51
CA ASP A 45 -4.21 -11.79 14.14
C ASP A 45 -2.79 -11.85 13.58
N LEU A 46 -2.04 -10.75 13.74
CA LEU A 46 -0.69 -10.62 13.20
C LEU A 46 0.40 -11.32 14.04
N GLY A 47 0.10 -11.65 15.28
CA GLY A 47 1.07 -12.28 16.19
C GLY A 47 2.29 -11.41 16.51
N ILE A 48 2.16 -10.08 16.46
CA ILE A 48 3.27 -9.12 16.64
C ILE A 48 3.27 -8.49 18.04
N ALA A 49 4.42 -7.97 18.44
CA ALA A 49 4.56 -7.27 19.71
C ALA A 49 3.78 -5.95 19.72
N SER A 50 3.18 -5.60 20.87
CA SER A 50 2.35 -4.39 21.02
C SER A 50 3.07 -3.10 20.66
N ASN A 51 4.36 -2.96 21.01
CA ASN A 51 5.15 -1.81 20.66
C ASN A 51 5.40 -1.67 19.14
N VAL A 52 5.54 -2.80 18.45
CA VAL A 52 5.69 -2.81 16.98
C VAL A 52 4.38 -2.37 16.32
N LEU A 53 3.25 -2.96 16.72
CA LEU A 53 1.95 -2.57 16.21
C LEU A 53 1.66 -1.09 16.45
N ALA A 54 1.87 -0.61 17.69
CA ALA A 54 1.67 0.79 18.04
C ALA A 54 2.49 1.73 17.14
N ALA A 55 3.78 1.45 16.98
CA ALA A 55 4.66 2.26 16.13
C ALA A 55 4.19 2.30 14.66
N ARG A 56 3.68 1.17 14.12
CA ARG A 56 3.16 1.11 12.74
C ARG A 56 1.86 1.88 12.59
N LEU A 57 0.93 1.72 13.53
CA LEU A 57 -0.33 2.46 13.54
C LEU A 57 -0.10 3.98 13.70
N ASP A 58 0.85 4.39 14.54
CA ASP A 58 1.23 5.80 14.67
C ASP A 58 1.85 6.36 13.37
N GLY A 59 2.71 5.58 12.69
CA GLY A 59 3.22 5.94 11.36
C GLY A 59 2.10 6.11 10.34
N LEU A 60 1.17 5.17 10.26
CA LEU A 60 0.01 5.26 9.36
C LEU A 60 -0.87 6.48 9.67
N ARG A 61 -1.04 6.82 10.96
CA ARG A 61 -1.76 8.03 11.36
C ARG A 61 -1.01 9.30 10.97
N ALA A 62 0.30 9.35 11.17
CA ALA A 62 1.13 10.49 10.77
C ALA A 62 1.07 10.75 9.26
N HIS A 63 0.96 9.69 8.44
CA HIS A 63 0.76 9.81 7.00
C HIS A 63 -0.70 10.07 6.59
N GLY A 64 -1.65 10.16 7.54
CA GLY A 64 -3.06 10.37 7.26
C GLY A 64 -3.75 9.20 6.53
N ILE A 65 -3.20 7.99 6.65
CA ILE A 65 -3.74 6.76 6.06
C ILE A 65 -4.78 6.14 6.98
N VAL A 66 -4.56 6.26 8.29
CA VAL A 66 -5.44 5.72 9.34
C VAL A 66 -5.82 6.85 10.29
N GLU A 67 -7.04 6.81 10.77
CA GLU A 67 -7.57 7.63 11.85
C GLU A 67 -8.05 6.78 13.02
N THR A 68 -8.26 7.40 14.18
CA THR A 68 -8.80 6.72 15.36
C THR A 68 -10.19 7.25 15.69
N ARG A 69 -11.10 6.34 16.07
CA ARG A 69 -12.44 6.65 16.57
C ARG A 69 -12.64 5.98 17.91
N ALA A 70 -13.14 6.72 18.90
CA ALA A 70 -13.49 6.13 20.19
C ALA A 70 -14.75 5.26 20.01
N TYR A 71 -14.68 3.99 20.44
CA TYR A 71 -15.84 3.09 20.46
C TYR A 71 -16.33 2.79 21.88
N GLN A 72 -15.57 3.18 22.91
CA GLN A 72 -15.91 3.05 24.32
C GLN A 72 -15.39 4.27 25.08
N THR A 73 -16.18 4.74 26.06
CA THR A 73 -15.88 5.97 26.80
C THR A 73 -15.31 5.72 28.21
N ASN A 74 -15.59 4.57 28.82
CA ASN A 74 -15.11 4.24 30.18
C ASN A 74 -14.69 2.77 30.30
N PRO A 75 -13.38 2.46 30.32
CA PRO A 75 -12.25 3.33 29.91
C PRO A 75 -12.35 3.69 28.43
N VAL A 76 -11.73 4.79 28.01
CA VAL A 76 -11.69 5.17 26.59
C VAL A 76 -10.92 4.12 25.80
N ARG A 77 -11.56 3.61 24.73
CA ARG A 77 -10.94 2.69 23.78
C ARG A 77 -11.16 3.17 22.37
N TYR A 78 -10.15 2.96 21.53
CA TYR A 78 -10.15 3.41 20.14
C TYR A 78 -10.12 2.24 19.17
N GLU A 79 -10.76 2.43 18.03
CA GLU A 79 -10.60 1.63 16.82
C GLU A 79 -9.86 2.43 15.76
N TYR A 80 -9.22 1.73 14.84
CA TYR A 80 -8.43 2.28 13.75
C TYR A 80 -9.20 2.12 12.45
N LEU A 81 -9.40 3.21 11.72
CA LEU A 81 -10.19 3.23 10.50
C LEU A 81 -9.35 3.79 9.36
N LEU A 82 -9.55 3.23 8.18
CA LEU A 82 -8.93 3.78 6.97
C LEU A 82 -9.59 5.11 6.61
N THR A 83 -8.78 6.14 6.38
CA THR A 83 -9.22 7.39 5.76
C THR A 83 -9.53 7.17 4.28
N GLU A 84 -10.00 8.19 3.55
CA GLU A 84 -10.11 8.15 2.09
C GLU A 84 -8.77 7.80 1.44
N LYS A 85 -7.70 8.51 1.83
CA LYS A 85 -6.32 8.22 1.39
C LYS A 85 -5.90 6.79 1.70
N GLY A 86 -6.31 6.25 2.84
CA GLY A 86 -6.05 4.85 3.22
C GLY A 86 -6.79 3.88 2.31
N ARG A 87 -8.06 4.15 2.00
CA ARG A 87 -8.86 3.32 1.08
C ARG A 87 -8.30 3.30 -0.33
N ASP A 88 -7.70 4.39 -0.80
CA ASP A 88 -7.05 4.47 -2.11
C ASP A 88 -5.81 3.56 -2.24
N LEU A 89 -5.33 2.96 -1.14
CA LEU A 89 -4.29 1.92 -1.18
C LEU A 89 -4.83 0.53 -1.55
N PHE A 90 -6.15 0.33 -1.59
CA PHE A 90 -6.74 -0.98 -1.91
C PHE A 90 -6.23 -1.54 -3.26
N PRO A 91 -6.20 -0.78 -4.37
CA PRO A 91 -5.63 -1.28 -5.63
C PRO A 91 -4.16 -1.72 -5.51
N VAL A 92 -3.35 -1.03 -4.72
CA VAL A 92 -1.94 -1.42 -4.49
C VAL A 92 -1.87 -2.78 -3.79
N LEU A 93 -2.69 -2.99 -2.75
CA LEU A 93 -2.73 -4.26 -2.04
C LEU A 93 -3.28 -5.39 -2.93
N THR A 94 -4.29 -5.14 -3.76
CA THR A 94 -4.82 -6.15 -4.68
C THR A 94 -3.79 -6.59 -5.71
N MET A 95 -2.90 -5.68 -6.16
CA MET A 95 -1.80 -6.05 -7.05
C MET A 95 -0.73 -6.87 -6.33
N LEU A 96 -0.44 -6.60 -5.05
CA LEU A 96 0.44 -7.45 -4.24
C LEU A 96 -0.15 -8.86 -4.07
N VAL A 97 -1.46 -8.96 -3.83
CA VAL A 97 -2.18 -10.25 -3.75
C VAL A 97 -2.07 -10.98 -5.09
N ALA A 98 -2.41 -10.34 -6.20
CA ALA A 98 -2.39 -10.97 -7.52
C ALA A 98 -0.99 -11.49 -7.90
N TRP A 99 0.06 -10.73 -7.59
CA TRP A 99 1.44 -11.17 -7.81
C TRP A 99 1.82 -12.34 -6.88
N GLY A 100 1.47 -12.24 -5.60
CA GLY A 100 1.73 -13.28 -4.59
C GLY A 100 1.04 -14.60 -4.94
N ASP A 101 -0.22 -14.55 -5.34
CA ASP A 101 -1.00 -15.72 -5.73
C ASP A 101 -0.44 -16.39 -6.99
N THR A 102 0.07 -15.61 -7.94
CA THR A 102 0.65 -16.12 -9.18
C THR A 102 2.00 -16.84 -8.93
N TRP A 103 2.86 -16.26 -8.09
CA TRP A 103 4.25 -16.69 -8.01
C TRP A 103 4.64 -17.37 -6.70
N MET A 104 3.85 -17.18 -5.63
CA MET A 104 4.17 -17.61 -4.27
C MET A 104 3.13 -18.54 -3.66
N ALA A 105 2.00 -18.77 -4.31
CA ALA A 105 1.00 -19.71 -3.83
C ALA A 105 1.54 -21.14 -3.87
N GLY A 106 1.23 -21.91 -2.83
CA GLY A 106 1.53 -23.34 -2.78
C GLY A 106 0.58 -24.18 -3.65
N PRO A 107 0.72 -25.51 -3.63
CA PRO A 107 -0.10 -26.41 -4.45
C PRO A 107 -1.60 -26.33 -4.11
N GLU A 108 -1.96 -25.85 -2.93
CA GLU A 108 -3.35 -25.66 -2.48
C GLU A 108 -4.01 -24.40 -3.09
N GLY A 109 -3.24 -23.57 -3.80
CA GLY A 109 -3.71 -22.32 -4.38
C GLY A 109 -3.71 -21.14 -3.41
N PRO A 110 -4.37 -20.02 -3.79
CA PRO A 110 -4.39 -18.80 -2.98
C PRO A 110 -5.15 -19.00 -1.67
N PRO A 111 -4.64 -18.44 -0.55
CA PRO A 111 -5.26 -18.60 0.77
C PRO A 111 -6.57 -17.81 0.96
N ALA A 112 -6.83 -16.82 0.10
CA ALA A 112 -8.05 -16.01 0.11
C ALA A 112 -8.38 -15.55 -1.31
N LEU A 113 -9.67 -15.35 -1.56
CA LEU A 113 -10.18 -14.91 -2.85
C LEU A 113 -10.80 -13.52 -2.71
N ILE A 114 -10.57 -12.66 -3.69
CA ILE A 114 -11.27 -11.38 -3.79
C ILE A 114 -12.57 -11.62 -4.56
N VAL A 115 -13.69 -11.25 -3.95
CA VAL A 115 -15.02 -11.32 -4.59
C VAL A 115 -15.53 -9.90 -4.84
N HIS A 116 -15.94 -9.62 -6.06
CA HIS A 116 -16.52 -8.33 -6.42
C HIS A 116 -17.99 -8.29 -5.98
N ASN A 117 -18.34 -7.37 -5.10
CA ASN A 117 -19.65 -7.33 -4.47
C ASN A 117 -20.80 -7.14 -5.47
N ASP A 118 -20.60 -6.33 -6.52
CA ASP A 118 -21.68 -6.00 -7.47
C ASP A 118 -22.06 -7.17 -8.37
N CYS A 119 -21.12 -8.02 -8.72
CA CYS A 119 -21.38 -9.18 -9.58
C CYS A 119 -21.28 -10.54 -8.88
N GLY A 120 -20.78 -10.57 -7.63
CA GLY A 120 -20.65 -11.79 -6.82
C GLY A 120 -19.60 -12.78 -7.34
N LYS A 121 -18.71 -12.35 -8.25
CA LYS A 121 -17.70 -13.23 -8.86
C LYS A 121 -16.33 -13.03 -8.24
N GLU A 122 -15.57 -14.13 -8.21
CA GLU A 122 -14.14 -14.07 -7.92
C GLU A 122 -13.44 -13.21 -8.98
N THR A 123 -12.48 -12.42 -8.51
CA THR A 123 -11.76 -11.45 -9.34
C THR A 123 -10.34 -11.24 -8.83
N ALA A 124 -9.52 -10.62 -9.66
CA ALA A 124 -8.19 -10.15 -9.30
C ALA A 124 -8.00 -8.70 -9.76
N GLY A 125 -7.08 -7.99 -9.11
CA GLY A 125 -6.66 -6.67 -9.57
C GLY A 125 -6.00 -6.75 -10.95
N VAL A 126 -6.35 -5.82 -11.84
CA VAL A 126 -5.69 -5.63 -13.14
C VAL A 126 -5.29 -4.18 -13.30
N VAL A 127 -4.14 -3.94 -13.95
CA VAL A 127 -3.68 -2.60 -14.30
C VAL A 127 -3.96 -2.35 -15.76
N VAL A 128 -4.74 -1.31 -16.05
CA VAL A 128 -5.11 -0.93 -17.42
C VAL A 128 -4.77 0.52 -17.69
N CYS A 129 -4.56 0.85 -18.95
CA CYS A 129 -4.43 2.23 -19.39
C CYS A 129 -5.73 3.00 -19.10
N ARG A 130 -5.59 4.13 -18.45
CA ARG A 130 -6.72 5.00 -18.09
C ARG A 130 -7.51 5.48 -19.32
N GLU A 131 -6.82 5.67 -20.45
CA GLU A 131 -7.39 6.28 -21.65
C GLU A 131 -8.04 5.24 -22.58
N CYS A 132 -7.42 4.05 -22.73
CA CYS A 132 -7.89 3.06 -23.70
C CYS A 132 -8.26 1.71 -23.10
N ALA A 133 -8.17 1.56 -21.77
CA ALA A 133 -8.44 0.34 -21.01
C ALA A 133 -7.60 -0.89 -21.42
N THR A 134 -6.59 -0.74 -22.26
CA THR A 134 -5.66 -1.84 -22.60
C THR A 134 -4.81 -2.20 -21.37
N PRO A 135 -4.57 -3.48 -21.08
CA PRO A 135 -3.69 -3.89 -20.00
C PRO A 135 -2.28 -3.28 -20.15
N LEU A 136 -1.74 -2.75 -19.05
CA LEU A 136 -0.37 -2.25 -19.00
C LEU A 136 0.59 -3.38 -18.68
N THR A 137 1.67 -3.47 -19.45
CA THR A 137 2.77 -4.40 -19.27
C THR A 137 4.10 -3.67 -19.31
N ALA A 138 5.17 -4.30 -18.85
CA ALA A 138 6.51 -3.72 -18.92
C ALA A 138 6.97 -3.40 -20.36
N ASP A 139 6.37 -4.09 -21.37
CA ASP A 139 6.77 -3.97 -22.75
C ASP A 139 6.01 -2.88 -23.52
N ASN A 140 4.89 -2.38 -22.97
CA ASN A 140 4.03 -1.41 -23.66
C ASN A 140 3.95 -0.04 -22.95
N VAL A 141 4.81 0.21 -21.98
CA VAL A 141 4.90 1.48 -21.27
C VAL A 141 6.35 1.96 -21.19
N HIS A 142 6.53 3.25 -21.10
CA HIS A 142 7.81 3.86 -20.75
C HIS A 142 7.57 4.99 -19.74
N PHE A 143 8.62 5.40 -19.05
CA PHE A 143 8.54 6.53 -18.11
C PHE A 143 9.03 7.78 -18.79
N GLN A 144 8.31 8.88 -18.59
CA GLN A 144 8.72 10.23 -18.98
C GLN A 144 8.92 11.10 -17.73
N GLN A 145 9.71 12.15 -17.85
CA GLN A 145 9.87 13.10 -16.77
C GLN A 145 8.57 13.88 -16.56
N GLY A 146 7.99 13.77 -15.38
CA GLY A 146 6.81 14.54 -15.00
C GLY A 146 7.18 15.95 -14.52
N PRO A 147 6.19 16.83 -14.34
CA PRO A 147 6.41 18.25 -13.97
C PRO A 147 7.12 18.43 -12.62
N GLY A 148 7.01 17.48 -11.70
CA GLY A 148 7.74 17.49 -10.43
C GLY A 148 9.08 16.76 -10.48
N GLY A 149 9.48 16.24 -11.64
CA GLY A 149 10.69 15.47 -11.81
C GLY A 149 11.93 16.35 -11.91
N HIS A 150 12.96 16.01 -11.14
CA HIS A 150 14.30 16.60 -11.28
C HIS A 150 15.36 15.60 -10.86
N ARG A 151 16.59 15.82 -11.29
CA ARG A 151 17.73 15.02 -10.85
C ARG A 151 18.02 15.29 -9.38
N GLY A 152 18.20 14.25 -8.63
CA GLY A 152 18.52 14.35 -7.21
C GLY A 152 19.04 13.03 -6.68
N GLN A 153 19.33 12.99 -5.40
CA GLN A 153 19.75 11.75 -4.75
C GLN A 153 18.66 10.67 -4.93
N GLY A 154 19.04 9.47 -5.37
CA GLY A 154 18.13 8.37 -5.69
C GLY A 154 17.55 8.41 -7.11
N THR A 155 17.74 9.50 -7.89
CA THR A 155 17.24 9.63 -9.27
C THR A 155 18.30 10.13 -10.26
N MET A 156 19.58 10.14 -9.89
CA MET A 156 20.66 10.68 -10.72
C MET A 156 20.78 9.95 -12.07
N VAL A 157 20.76 8.63 -12.06
CA VAL A 157 20.95 7.82 -13.29
C VAL A 157 19.61 7.60 -14.00
N ILE A 158 18.54 7.32 -13.26
CA ILE A 158 17.22 7.12 -13.88
C ILE A 158 16.73 8.39 -14.55
N GLY A 159 17.04 9.56 -14.00
CA GLY A 159 16.67 10.84 -14.61
C GLY A 159 17.25 11.06 -16.02
N ASP A 160 18.36 10.38 -16.35
CA ASP A 160 18.96 10.40 -17.69
C ASP A 160 18.27 9.45 -18.68
N ARG A 161 17.47 8.51 -18.17
CA ARG A 161 16.73 7.52 -18.95
C ARG A 161 15.27 7.89 -19.19
N LEU A 162 14.77 8.93 -18.52
CA LEU A 162 13.42 9.42 -18.72
C LEU A 162 13.39 10.31 -19.95
N GLU A 163 12.52 10.01 -20.89
CA GLU A 163 12.32 10.87 -22.06
C GLU A 163 11.72 12.21 -21.60
N PRO A 164 12.11 13.35 -22.23
CA PRO A 164 11.48 14.62 -21.93
C PRO A 164 10.00 14.58 -22.33
N SER A 165 9.15 15.21 -21.52
CA SER A 165 7.73 15.38 -21.85
C SER A 165 7.62 16.22 -23.14
N SER A 166 6.88 15.74 -24.11
CA SER A 166 6.58 16.43 -25.37
C SER A 166 5.74 17.68 -25.15
#